data_5c7ea214b388b38b95f912a0536f63cc
#
_entry.id   5c7ea214b388b38b95f912a0536f63cc
#
_cell.length_a   1.000
_cell.length_b   1.000
_cell.length_c   1.000
_cell.angle_alpha   90.00
_cell.angle_beta   90.00
_cell.angle_gamma   90.00
#
_symmetry.space_group_name_H-M   'P 1'
#
loop_
_entity.id
_entity.type
_entity.pdbx_description
1 polymer ?
#
loop_
_entity_poly.entity_id
_entity_poly.type
_entity_poly.pdbx_seq_one_letter_code
_entity_poly.pdbx_strand_id
1 'polypeptide(L)'
;MEIEFQSYLLYVVVDMELYNGSLDTKEIFGRWLDEYQNSNYGAYIPFVGIIRAEDGITALSFDIYKPILQSWFDKWVEKAKERGAIVKMAHSIGDVPIHTSSYVSAVFSPQRKVALSLINEFVEDFKANAPIWKYDVIDGKRIYAQDRSTPMSGAGLLG
;
A
#
# COMPACT_ATOMS: atom_id res chain seq x y z
N MET A 1 -21.54 4.18 20.62
CA MET A 1 -20.11 4.18 20.97
C MET A 1 -19.34 3.90 19.70
N GLU A 2 -18.74 4.92 19.16
CA GLU A 2 -17.89 4.75 18.00
C GLU A 2 -16.58 4.14 18.46
N ILE A 3 -16.25 3.00 17.89
CA ILE A 3 -14.90 2.46 18.02
C ILE A 3 -14.05 3.33 17.11
N GLU A 4 -13.33 4.26 17.69
CA GLU A 4 -12.37 5.03 16.94
C GLU A 4 -11.28 4.10 16.42
N PHE A 5 -11.31 3.86 15.13
CA PHE A 5 -10.22 3.23 14.42
C PHE A 5 -9.08 4.23 14.35
N GLN A 6 -8.23 4.21 15.36
CA GLN A 6 -7.04 5.06 15.34
C GLN A 6 -5.93 4.36 14.59
N SER A 7 -5.95 4.49 13.26
CA SER A 7 -4.75 4.26 12.50
C SER A 7 -3.86 5.48 12.68
N TYR A 8 -2.76 5.31 13.39
CA TYR A 8 -1.81 6.40 13.57
C TYR A 8 -0.92 6.51 12.35
N LEU A 9 -0.87 7.70 11.77
CA LEU A 9 0.09 8.02 10.74
C LEU A 9 1.49 7.98 11.35
N LEU A 10 2.32 7.06 10.88
CA LEU A 10 3.69 6.88 11.36
C LEU A 10 4.72 7.62 10.52
N TYR A 11 4.40 7.84 9.24
CA TYR A 11 5.39 8.35 8.30
C TYR A 11 4.73 8.90 7.06
N VAL A 12 5.11 10.08 6.65
CA VAL A 12 4.68 10.69 5.39
C VAL A 12 5.90 11.23 4.66
N VAL A 13 6.04 10.81 3.42
CA VAL A 13 6.82 11.53 2.42
C VAL A 13 5.88 11.82 1.26
N VAL A 14 6.34 12.64 0.31
CA VAL A 14 5.52 12.99 -0.84
C VAL A 14 4.92 11.72 -1.46
N ASP A 15 3.59 11.64 -1.44
CA ASP A 15 2.77 10.59 -2.05
C ASP A 15 2.86 9.19 -1.43
N MET A 16 3.61 9.00 -0.33
CA MET A 16 3.65 7.74 0.40
C MET A 16 3.35 7.95 1.89
N GLU A 17 2.45 7.15 2.45
CA GLU A 17 2.02 7.22 3.84
C GLU A 17 2.11 5.84 4.49
N LEU A 18 2.63 5.77 5.71
CA LEU A 18 2.70 4.54 6.49
C LEU A 18 1.92 4.71 7.79
N TYR A 19 1.10 3.72 8.12
CA TYR A 19 0.22 3.73 9.28
C TYR A 19 0.43 2.48 10.12
N ASN A 20 0.21 2.61 11.41
CA ASN A 20 0.15 1.45 12.28
C ASN A 20 -1.25 0.84 12.24
N GLY A 21 -1.34 -0.44 11.86
CA GLY A 21 -2.61 -1.15 11.81
C GLY A 21 -3.43 -0.88 10.55
N SER A 22 -4.72 -1.18 10.61
CA SER A 22 -5.64 -1.06 9.47
C SER A 22 -5.71 0.36 8.93
N LEU A 23 -5.89 0.48 7.61
CA LEU A 23 -6.04 1.78 6.96
C LEU A 23 -7.49 2.25 7.00
N ASP A 24 -7.68 3.55 7.25
CA ASP A 24 -8.97 4.21 7.02
C ASP A 24 -9.06 4.60 5.54
N THR A 25 -9.56 3.67 4.73
CA THR A 25 -9.56 3.80 3.27
C THR A 25 -10.43 4.97 2.78
N LYS A 26 -11.55 5.21 3.44
CA LYS A 26 -12.46 6.30 3.04
C LYS A 26 -11.83 7.67 3.28
N GLU A 27 -11.18 7.84 4.42
CA GLU A 27 -10.47 9.06 4.74
C GLU A 27 -9.32 9.31 3.75
N ILE A 28 -8.51 8.29 3.51
CA ILE A 28 -7.36 8.39 2.60
C ILE A 28 -7.82 8.73 1.18
N PHE A 29 -8.80 8.02 0.64
CA PHE A 29 -9.32 8.28 -0.70
C PHE A 29 -9.94 9.66 -0.84
N GLY A 30 -10.74 10.05 0.14
CA GLY A 30 -11.40 11.35 0.13
C GLY A 30 -10.39 12.49 0.17
N ARG A 31 -9.38 12.35 1.00
CA ARG A 31 -8.32 13.34 1.13
C ARG A 31 -7.49 13.45 -0.16
N TRP A 32 -7.12 12.33 -0.76
CA TRP A 32 -6.40 12.35 -2.03
C TRP A 32 -7.24 12.96 -3.15
N LEU A 33 -8.53 12.60 -3.21
CA LEU A 33 -9.43 13.19 -4.21
C LEU A 33 -9.54 14.70 -4.04
N ASP A 34 -9.73 15.17 -2.80
CA ASP A 34 -9.84 16.61 -2.50
C ASP A 34 -8.56 17.36 -2.89
N GLU A 35 -7.40 16.70 -2.72
CA GLU A 35 -6.10 17.29 -3.04
C GLU A 35 -5.93 17.58 -4.54
N TYR A 36 -6.49 16.72 -5.41
CA TYR A 36 -6.25 16.78 -6.84
C TYR A 36 -7.49 17.09 -7.71
N GLN A 37 -8.68 17.20 -7.12
CA GLN A 37 -9.91 17.35 -7.90
C GLN A 37 -9.94 18.61 -8.79
N ASN A 38 -9.18 19.63 -8.45
CA ASN A 38 -9.09 20.88 -9.21
C ASN A 38 -7.83 20.96 -10.09
N SER A 39 -7.09 19.88 -10.23
CA SER A 39 -5.79 19.85 -10.91
C SER A 39 -5.86 19.42 -12.37
N ASN A 40 -7.04 19.41 -12.96
CA ASN A 40 -7.27 19.06 -14.38
C ASN A 40 -6.86 17.62 -14.74
N TYR A 41 -6.88 16.69 -13.79
CA TYR A 41 -6.76 15.27 -14.07
C TYR A 41 -8.10 14.69 -14.49
N GLY A 42 -8.13 13.95 -15.60
CA GLY A 42 -9.35 13.34 -16.10
C GLY A 42 -9.69 11.99 -15.48
N ALA A 43 -8.72 11.36 -14.79
CA ALA A 43 -8.93 10.05 -14.19
C ALA A 43 -8.26 9.93 -12.83
N TYR A 44 -8.99 9.32 -11.91
CA TYR A 44 -8.51 8.92 -10.59
C TYR A 44 -8.89 7.47 -10.36
N ILE A 45 -7.90 6.59 -10.16
CA ILE A 45 -8.15 5.17 -9.95
C ILE A 45 -7.52 4.75 -8.62
N PRO A 46 -8.32 4.49 -7.60
CA PRO A 46 -7.82 3.88 -6.36
C PRO A 46 -7.86 2.35 -6.45
N PHE A 47 -6.92 1.71 -5.75
CA PHE A 47 -6.87 0.27 -5.54
C PHE A 47 -6.75 -0.01 -4.05
N VAL A 48 -7.55 -0.95 -3.54
CA VAL A 48 -7.53 -1.33 -2.13
C VAL A 48 -7.17 -2.80 -1.99
N GLY A 49 -6.14 -3.09 -1.18
CA GLY A 49 -5.86 -4.44 -0.73
C GLY A 49 -6.57 -4.71 0.60
N ILE A 50 -7.32 -5.81 0.66
CA ILE A 50 -8.06 -6.22 1.85
C ILE A 50 -7.54 -7.58 2.30
N ILE A 51 -7.37 -7.75 3.62
CA ILE A 51 -6.91 -9.02 4.17
C ILE A 51 -8.04 -10.04 4.09
N ARG A 52 -7.81 -11.12 3.36
CA ARG A 52 -8.79 -12.21 3.26
C ARG A 52 -8.69 -13.16 4.44
N ALA A 53 -9.82 -13.74 4.83
CA ALA A 53 -9.81 -14.86 5.76
C ALA A 53 -9.26 -16.10 5.06
N GLU A 54 -8.26 -16.72 5.66
CA GLU A 54 -7.66 -17.98 5.23
C GLU A 54 -7.47 -18.88 6.46
N ASP A 55 -7.18 -20.16 6.25
CA ASP A 55 -7.14 -21.18 7.31
C ASP A 55 -6.35 -20.76 8.56
N GLY A 56 -7.07 -20.48 9.64
CA GLY A 56 -6.49 -20.15 10.94
C GLY A 56 -5.87 -18.77 11.04
N ILE A 57 -5.82 -18.00 9.96
CA ILE A 57 -5.24 -16.65 9.96
C ILE A 57 -6.26 -15.66 10.49
N THR A 58 -5.87 -14.91 11.52
CA THR A 58 -6.72 -13.87 12.13
C THR A 58 -6.30 -12.46 11.70
N ALA A 59 -5.05 -12.31 11.23
CA ALA A 59 -4.49 -11.06 10.75
C ALA A 59 -3.30 -11.36 9.85
N LEU A 60 -2.90 -10.39 9.05
CA LEU A 60 -1.55 -10.33 8.52
C LEU A 60 -0.76 -9.28 9.29
N SER A 61 0.55 -9.44 9.34
CA SER A 61 1.41 -8.46 9.99
C SER A 61 2.54 -8.08 9.06
N PHE A 62 2.93 -6.83 9.10
CA PHE A 62 3.90 -6.28 8.14
C PHE A 62 5.04 -5.58 8.82
N ASP A 63 6.26 -5.88 8.37
CA ASP A 63 7.46 -5.13 8.70
C ASP A 63 7.93 -4.39 7.45
N ILE A 64 8.34 -3.16 7.63
CA ILE A 64 8.81 -2.30 6.54
C ILE A 64 10.12 -1.64 6.96
N TYR A 65 11.11 -1.73 6.09
CA TYR A 65 12.30 -0.90 6.19
C TYR A 65 12.13 0.31 5.28
N LYS A 66 11.82 1.44 5.88
CA LYS A 66 11.40 2.68 5.18
C LYS A 66 12.35 3.13 4.08
N PRO A 67 13.69 3.18 4.27
CA PRO A 67 14.59 3.66 3.22
C PRO A 67 14.52 2.85 1.93
N ILE A 68 14.39 1.51 2.02
CA ILE A 68 14.30 0.67 0.84
C ILE A 68 12.95 0.83 0.16
N LEU A 69 11.87 0.86 0.93
CA LEU A 69 10.53 1.07 0.38
C LEU A 69 10.43 2.45 -0.29
N GLN A 70 10.98 3.48 0.35
CA GLN A 70 11.01 4.82 -0.22
C GLN A 70 11.75 4.85 -1.56
N SER A 71 12.90 4.20 -1.64
CA SER A 71 13.68 4.12 -2.87
C SER A 71 12.93 3.42 -4.00
N TRP A 72 12.24 2.33 -3.66
CA TRP A 72 11.38 1.62 -4.62
C TRP A 72 10.23 2.52 -5.10
N PHE A 73 9.56 3.20 -4.17
CA PHE A 73 8.44 4.08 -4.49
C PHE A 73 8.87 5.31 -5.31
N ASP A 74 10.01 5.90 -4.99
CA ASP A 74 10.52 7.07 -5.73
C ASP A 74 10.72 6.79 -7.22
N LYS A 75 11.12 5.58 -7.57
CA LYS A 75 11.24 5.17 -8.98
C LYS A 75 9.88 5.19 -9.67
N TRP A 76 8.82 4.81 -8.96
CA TRP A 76 7.46 4.86 -9.50
C TRP A 76 6.96 6.30 -9.63
N VAL A 77 7.30 7.16 -8.69
CA VAL A 77 6.97 8.59 -8.78
C VAL A 77 7.55 9.19 -10.07
N GLU A 78 8.80 8.87 -10.38
CA GLU A 78 9.46 9.34 -11.61
C GLU A 78 8.83 8.75 -12.88
N LYS A 79 8.54 7.46 -12.90
CA LYS A 79 7.84 6.81 -14.02
C LYS A 79 6.46 7.42 -14.27
N ALA A 80 5.72 7.68 -13.21
CA ALA A 80 4.41 8.32 -13.31
C ALA A 80 4.53 9.72 -13.89
N LYS A 81 5.50 10.50 -13.40
CA LYS A 81 5.76 11.86 -13.84
C LYS A 81 6.07 11.94 -15.32
N GLU A 82 6.85 11.00 -15.86
CA GLU A 82 7.15 10.90 -17.29
C GLU A 82 5.87 10.72 -18.13
N ARG A 83 4.84 10.17 -17.57
CA ARG A 83 3.53 9.94 -18.22
C ARG A 83 2.48 10.99 -17.83
N GLY A 84 2.91 12.08 -17.19
CA GLY A 84 2.03 13.15 -16.75
C GLY A 84 1.11 12.76 -15.60
N ALA A 85 1.44 11.70 -14.88
CA ALA A 85 0.61 11.12 -13.84
C ALA A 85 1.23 11.26 -12.44
N ILE A 86 0.39 11.01 -11.43
CA ILE A 86 0.80 10.95 -10.03
C ILE A 86 0.39 9.59 -9.49
N VAL A 87 1.30 8.93 -8.78
CA VAL A 87 1.04 7.71 -8.03
C VAL A 87 1.11 8.00 -6.54
N LYS A 88 0.17 7.43 -5.79
CA LYS A 88 0.09 7.56 -4.33
C LYS A 88 -0.05 6.18 -3.72
N MET A 89 0.49 6.01 -2.51
CA MET A 89 0.43 4.74 -1.80
C MET A 89 0.31 4.98 -0.30
N ALA A 90 -0.49 4.15 0.36
CA ALA A 90 -0.51 4.01 1.81
C ALA A 90 -0.37 2.54 2.16
N HIS A 91 0.38 2.22 3.20
CA HIS A 91 0.57 0.85 3.66
C HIS A 91 0.60 0.76 5.19
N SER A 92 0.18 -0.38 5.70
CA SER A 92 0.19 -0.68 7.13
C SER A 92 1.53 -1.24 7.59
N ILE A 93 1.89 -0.93 8.82
CA ILE A 93 2.93 -1.59 9.60
C ILE A 93 2.25 -2.28 10.78
N GLY A 94 2.74 -3.46 11.18
CA GLY A 94 2.18 -4.21 12.28
C GLY A 94 0.97 -5.05 11.87
N ASP A 95 0.15 -5.40 12.83
CA ASP A 95 -0.97 -6.33 12.65
C ASP A 95 -2.18 -5.66 12.00
N VAL A 96 -2.71 -6.31 10.98
CA VAL A 96 -3.90 -5.86 10.24
C VAL A 96 -4.91 -7.02 10.25
N PRO A 97 -6.04 -6.88 10.94
CA PRO A 97 -7.04 -7.95 11.00
C PRO A 97 -7.62 -8.31 9.64
N ILE A 98 -8.09 -9.55 9.54
CA ILE A 98 -8.86 -9.98 8.35
C ILE A 98 -10.04 -9.05 8.11
N HIS A 99 -10.39 -8.88 6.84
CA HIS A 99 -11.50 -8.04 6.36
C HIS A 99 -11.27 -6.53 6.51
N THR A 100 -10.04 -6.12 6.86
CA THR A 100 -9.63 -4.72 6.85
C THR A 100 -8.52 -4.50 5.84
N SER A 101 -8.21 -3.25 5.56
CA SER A 101 -7.23 -2.90 4.52
C SER A 101 -5.84 -2.67 5.10
N SER A 102 -4.84 -3.21 4.42
CA SER A 102 -3.43 -2.95 4.69
C SER A 102 -2.74 -2.11 3.61
N TYR A 103 -3.42 -1.92 2.48
CA TYR A 103 -2.80 -1.33 1.31
C TYR A 103 -3.80 -0.54 0.49
N VAL A 104 -3.38 0.66 0.13
CA VAL A 104 -4.12 1.52 -0.78
C VAL A 104 -3.12 2.15 -1.72
N SER A 105 -3.44 2.15 -3.00
CA SER A 105 -2.71 2.93 -3.98
C SER A 105 -3.68 3.68 -4.89
N ALA A 106 -3.20 4.70 -5.55
CA ALA A 106 -4.01 5.47 -6.48
C ALA A 106 -3.14 6.07 -7.57
N VAL A 107 -3.77 6.27 -8.71
CA VAL A 107 -3.17 6.99 -9.82
C VAL A 107 -4.09 8.12 -10.24
N PHE A 108 -3.52 9.30 -10.39
CA PHE A 108 -4.16 10.44 -11.05
C PHE A 108 -3.47 10.64 -12.41
N SER A 109 -4.25 10.79 -13.45
CA SER A 109 -3.72 10.99 -14.81
C SER A 109 -4.66 11.89 -15.62
N PRO A 110 -4.12 12.70 -16.55
CA PRO A 110 -4.97 13.44 -17.48
C PRO A 110 -5.86 12.52 -18.32
N GLN A 111 -5.37 11.33 -18.67
CA GLN A 111 -6.07 10.41 -19.56
C GLN A 111 -6.34 9.06 -18.89
N ARG A 112 -7.54 8.54 -19.13
CA ARG A 112 -7.99 7.23 -18.61
C ARG A 112 -7.02 6.09 -18.94
N LYS A 113 -6.55 6.02 -20.18
CA LYS A 113 -5.68 4.92 -20.62
C LYS A 113 -4.38 4.86 -19.82
N VAL A 114 -3.79 6.01 -19.53
CA VAL A 114 -2.58 6.08 -18.71
C VAL A 114 -2.87 5.62 -17.29
N ALA A 115 -3.97 6.09 -16.71
CA ALA A 115 -4.34 5.71 -15.35
C ALA A 115 -4.55 4.20 -15.21
N LEU A 116 -5.29 3.59 -16.12
CA LEU A 116 -5.57 2.15 -16.10
C LEU A 116 -4.29 1.31 -16.27
N SER A 117 -3.43 1.71 -17.20
CA SER A 117 -2.15 1.02 -17.44
C SER A 117 -1.22 1.17 -16.25
N LEU A 118 -1.07 2.38 -15.73
CA LEU A 118 -0.13 2.68 -14.66
C LEU A 118 -0.53 2.01 -13.34
N ILE A 119 -1.82 2.01 -12.99
CA ILE A 119 -2.26 1.33 -11.76
C ILE A 119 -2.02 -0.19 -11.84
N ASN A 120 -2.24 -0.78 -12.98
CA ASN A 120 -1.96 -2.21 -13.18
C ASN A 120 -0.47 -2.51 -13.02
N GLU A 121 0.39 -1.76 -13.71
CA GLU A 121 1.84 -1.93 -13.63
C GLU A 121 2.35 -1.73 -12.19
N PHE A 122 1.86 -0.70 -11.53
CA PHE A 122 2.26 -0.38 -10.16
C PHE A 122 1.88 -1.47 -9.16
N VAL A 123 0.62 -1.93 -9.20
CA VAL A 123 0.13 -2.97 -8.28
C VAL A 123 0.84 -4.29 -8.52
N GLU A 124 1.08 -4.67 -9.77
CA GLU A 124 1.81 -5.89 -10.10
C GLU A 124 3.27 -5.84 -9.60
N ASP A 125 3.95 -4.72 -9.82
CA ASP A 125 5.31 -4.55 -9.31
C ASP A 125 5.34 -4.49 -7.78
N PHE A 126 4.36 -3.84 -7.17
CA PHE A 126 4.21 -3.83 -5.72
C PHE A 126 4.15 -5.25 -5.16
N LYS A 127 3.30 -6.08 -5.74
CA LYS A 127 3.15 -7.49 -5.32
C LYS A 127 4.44 -8.29 -5.50
N ALA A 128 5.14 -8.05 -6.59
CA ALA A 128 6.33 -8.82 -6.95
C ALA A 128 7.59 -8.35 -6.23
N ASN A 129 7.77 -7.05 -6.04
CA ASN A 129 9.07 -6.46 -5.72
C ASN A 129 9.11 -5.46 -4.58
N ALA A 130 7.98 -4.99 -4.06
CA ALA A 130 8.02 -4.04 -2.95
C ALA A 130 8.65 -4.68 -1.71
N PRO A 131 9.61 -3.99 -1.06
CA PRO A 131 10.35 -4.56 0.08
C PRO A 131 9.53 -4.48 1.36
N ILE A 132 8.52 -5.33 1.45
CA ILE A 132 7.62 -5.45 2.60
C ILE A 132 7.61 -6.91 3.02
N TRP A 133 7.88 -7.16 4.30
CA TRP A 133 7.87 -8.50 4.88
C TRP A 133 6.49 -8.77 5.47
N LYS A 134 5.90 -9.89 5.05
CA LYS A 134 4.56 -10.29 5.42
C LYS A 134 4.58 -11.53 6.31
N TYR A 135 3.81 -11.48 7.39
CA TYR A 135 3.64 -12.58 8.35
C TYR A 135 2.16 -12.93 8.47
N ASP A 136 1.88 -14.22 8.57
CA ASP A 136 0.57 -14.68 9.01
C ASP A 136 0.50 -14.59 10.53
N VAL A 137 -0.65 -14.16 11.05
CA VAL A 137 -0.90 -14.19 12.49
C VAL A 137 -1.87 -15.32 12.77
N ILE A 138 -1.40 -16.32 13.52
CA ILE A 138 -2.17 -17.51 13.90
C ILE A 138 -1.99 -17.71 15.41
N ASP A 139 -3.10 -17.80 16.14
CA ASP A 139 -3.08 -17.92 17.60
C ASP A 139 -2.18 -16.86 18.29
N GLY A 140 -2.25 -15.63 17.79
CA GLY A 140 -1.48 -14.52 18.33
C GLY A 140 0.01 -14.53 17.99
N LYS A 141 0.45 -15.45 17.14
CA LYS A 141 1.87 -15.58 16.76
C LYS A 141 2.09 -15.21 15.30
N ARG A 142 3.18 -14.50 15.05
CA ARG A 142 3.62 -14.14 13.69
C ARG A 142 4.41 -15.30 13.08
N ILE A 143 3.97 -15.74 11.91
CA ILE A 143 4.64 -16.78 11.13
C ILE A 143 4.99 -16.20 9.78
N TYR A 144 6.26 -16.22 9.40
CA TYR A 144 6.69 -15.65 8.14
C TYR A 144 6.00 -16.34 6.95
N ALA A 145 5.35 -15.55 6.11
CA ALA A 145 4.57 -16.04 4.98
C ALA A 145 5.45 -16.27 3.74
N GLN A 146 6.45 -17.15 3.87
CA GLN A 146 7.46 -17.40 2.84
C GLN A 146 6.87 -17.85 1.52
N ASP A 147 5.88 -18.73 1.56
CA ASP A 147 5.25 -19.29 0.36
C ASP A 147 4.36 -18.26 -0.38
N ARG A 148 4.03 -17.16 0.28
CA ARG A 148 3.13 -16.12 -0.26
C ARG A 148 3.83 -14.77 -0.38
N SER A 149 5.13 -14.73 -0.14
CA SER A 149 5.95 -13.53 -0.24
C SER A 149 6.99 -13.71 -1.33
N THR A 150 7.26 -12.66 -2.09
CA THR A 150 8.34 -12.64 -3.05
C THR A 150 9.57 -12.04 -2.40
N PRO A 151 10.63 -12.84 -2.13
CA PRO A 151 11.85 -12.29 -1.55
C PRO A 151 12.55 -11.39 -2.55
N MET A 152 12.97 -10.22 -2.09
CA MET A 152 13.82 -9.35 -2.89
C MET A 152 15.27 -9.75 -2.76
N SER A 153 16.03 -9.55 -3.84
CA SER A 153 17.48 -9.68 -3.80
C SER A 153 18.06 -8.72 -2.76
N GLY A 154 18.81 -9.25 -1.82
CA GLY A 154 19.38 -8.48 -0.72
C GLY A 154 18.45 -8.26 0.46
N ALA A 155 17.20 -8.65 0.35
CA ALA A 155 16.25 -8.56 1.45
C ALA A 155 16.17 -9.83 2.29
N GLY A 156 16.99 -10.81 1.99
CA GLY A 156 17.02 -12.11 2.64
C GLY A 156 17.46 -12.13 4.10
N LEU A 157 17.71 -10.99 4.65
CA LEU A 157 18.09 -10.80 6.04
C LEU A 157 17.05 -11.31 7.03
N LEU A 158 15.80 -11.33 6.60
CA LEU A 158 14.66 -11.68 7.43
C LEU A 158 13.99 -12.97 6.98
N GLY A 159 14.57 -13.56 5.98
CA GLY A 159 14.13 -14.87 5.47
C GLY A 159 14.64 -16.01 6.32
#